data_4d92259d0bd3d9f1212fd91e3b4d8eb9
#
_entry.id   4d92259d0bd3d9f1212fd91e3b4d8eb9
#
_cell.length_a   1.000
_cell.length_b   1.000
_cell.length_c   1.000
_cell.angle_alpha   90.00
_cell.angle_beta   90.00
_cell.angle_gamma   90.00
#
_symmetry.space_group_name_H-M   'P 1'
#
loop_
_entity.id
_entity.type
_entity.pdbx_description
1 polymer ?
#
loop_
_entity_poly.entity_id
_entity_poly.type
_entity_poly.pdbx_seq_one_letter_code
_entity_poly.pdbx_strand_id
1 'polypeptide(L)'
;MPTPETAFEPQHNFNPEIIKAKNIKKITFEIIDKKDYEVAVDKNLIEIYEFNTDGLLSRYYFTSIVKTFERQVVSKNRKGRTLVKTFNDYVYDTVSTSYFYSGNNLILKRYHDGMNYYESRYYRYDSLNQLTKELRYKETNNSPDRSVFILGNQVLLSEDSFQYKKFSSGQLKCTLLNNENRSYKEKITNFDSLGRKINVNEIYTSAAWIMQENKYEYSGKKFVAAQFEGNANNKVILRNTYEYDEKDELYSEKQFKNETLVKEISYVTDKNDSLLNSIIIRDPANKTIRIVRLRYDTGAVSKSDR
;
A
#
# COMPACT_ATOMS: atom_id res chain seq x y z
N MET A 1 0.93 2.54 12.05
CA MET A 1 1.60 3.83 12.13
C MET A 1 2.56 3.95 10.95
N PRO A 2 2.76 5.14 10.40
CA PRO A 2 3.74 5.34 9.33
C PRO A 2 5.17 5.08 9.84
N THR A 3 6.00 4.53 8.97
CA THR A 3 7.42 4.26 9.23
C THR A 3 8.25 4.75 8.04
N PRO A 4 9.57 4.88 8.17
CA PRO A 4 10.44 5.21 7.05
C PRO A 4 10.27 4.29 5.84
N GLU A 5 10.00 3.00 6.07
CA GLU A 5 9.80 2.01 5.01
C GLU A 5 8.51 2.23 4.23
N THR A 6 7.50 2.79 4.88
CA THR A 6 6.14 2.85 4.37
C THR A 6 5.67 4.26 4.01
N ALA A 7 6.52 5.26 4.25
CA ALA A 7 6.17 6.67 4.11
C ALA A 7 5.70 7.08 2.70
N PHE A 8 6.14 6.37 1.66
CA PHE A 8 5.80 6.63 0.26
C PHE A 8 5.14 5.42 -0.43
N GLU A 9 4.78 4.39 0.35
CA GLU A 9 4.09 3.24 -0.19
C GLU A 9 2.58 3.48 -0.29
N PRO A 10 1.92 3.03 -1.37
CA PRO A 10 0.49 3.22 -1.54
C PRO A 10 -0.36 2.31 -0.65
N GLN A 11 0.22 1.26 -0.06
CA GLN A 11 -0.50 0.27 0.73
C GLN A 11 -0.62 0.69 2.20
N HIS A 12 -1.75 0.37 2.81
CA HIS A 12 -1.96 0.55 4.24
C HIS A 12 -1.12 -0.44 5.05
N ASN A 13 -0.50 0.04 6.11
CA ASN A 13 0.30 -0.77 7.01
C ASN A 13 -0.46 -1.03 8.30
N PHE A 14 -0.50 -2.29 8.68
CA PHE A 14 -1.18 -2.76 9.89
C PHE A 14 -0.14 -3.18 10.93
N ASN A 15 -0.45 -2.92 12.20
CA ASN A 15 0.37 -3.41 13.28
C ASN A 15 0.02 -4.88 13.57
N PRO A 16 0.92 -5.85 13.31
CA PRO A 16 0.62 -7.27 13.48
C PRO A 16 0.25 -7.64 14.92
N GLU A 17 0.84 -6.97 15.92
CA GLU A 17 0.54 -7.23 17.33
C GLU A 17 -0.89 -6.84 17.69
N ILE A 18 -1.38 -5.70 17.18
CA ILE A 18 -2.77 -5.27 17.38
C ILE A 18 -3.72 -6.20 16.65
N ILE A 19 -3.44 -6.57 15.40
CA ILE A 19 -4.23 -7.51 14.60
C ILE A 19 -4.37 -8.85 15.34
N LYS A 20 -3.25 -9.39 15.82
CA LYS A 20 -3.20 -10.64 16.58
C LYS A 20 -3.95 -10.53 17.92
N ALA A 21 -3.68 -9.49 18.70
CA ALA A 21 -4.28 -9.30 20.02
C ALA A 21 -5.80 -9.17 19.97
N LYS A 22 -6.32 -8.51 18.92
CA LYS A 22 -7.77 -8.34 18.69
C LYS A 22 -8.38 -9.46 17.85
N ASN A 23 -7.61 -10.50 17.50
CA ASN A 23 -8.03 -11.64 16.67
C ASN A 23 -8.71 -11.21 15.35
N ILE A 24 -8.22 -10.13 14.73
CA ILE A 24 -8.76 -9.62 13.48
C ILE A 24 -8.33 -10.54 12.35
N LYS A 25 -9.29 -11.12 11.64
CA LYS A 25 -9.05 -12.02 10.50
C LYS A 25 -9.10 -11.26 9.18
N LYS A 26 -9.93 -10.22 9.13
CA LYS A 26 -10.18 -9.47 7.91
C LYS A 26 -10.56 -8.04 8.24
N ILE A 27 -10.09 -7.11 7.42
CA ILE A 27 -10.55 -5.72 7.40
C ILE A 27 -11.09 -5.43 6.01
N THR A 28 -12.31 -4.94 5.93
CA THR A 28 -12.93 -4.49 4.67
C THR A 28 -12.99 -2.98 4.67
N PHE A 29 -12.48 -2.36 3.62
CA PHE A 29 -12.57 -0.94 3.32
C PHE A 29 -13.68 -0.72 2.30
N GLU A 30 -14.72 0.02 2.70
CA GLU A 30 -15.80 0.47 1.82
C GLU A 30 -15.51 1.88 1.37
N ILE A 31 -15.44 2.09 0.06
CA ILE A 31 -14.93 3.33 -0.55
C ILE A 31 -16.09 4.12 -1.14
N ILE A 32 -16.26 5.35 -0.67
CA ILE A 32 -17.25 6.31 -1.16
C ILE A 32 -16.51 7.53 -1.69
N ASP A 33 -16.74 7.88 -2.94
CA ASP A 33 -16.18 9.07 -3.57
C ASP A 33 -17.21 10.19 -3.63
N LYS A 34 -16.74 11.43 -3.38
CA LYS A 34 -17.54 12.65 -3.50
C LYS A 34 -16.71 13.75 -4.17
N LYS A 35 -17.30 14.47 -5.09
CA LYS A 35 -16.78 15.76 -5.55
C LYS A 35 -17.49 16.90 -4.82
N ASP A 36 -16.81 18.05 -4.72
CA ASP A 36 -17.43 19.25 -4.18
C ASP A 36 -18.70 19.59 -4.95
N TYR A 37 -19.77 19.95 -4.20
CA TYR A 37 -21.12 20.26 -4.72
C TYR A 37 -21.85 19.10 -5.41
N GLU A 38 -21.30 17.89 -5.44
CA GLU A 38 -21.97 16.68 -5.94
C GLU A 38 -22.43 15.78 -4.79
N VAL A 39 -23.39 14.93 -5.08
CA VAL A 39 -23.84 13.90 -4.13
C VAL A 39 -22.75 12.81 -4.03
N ALA A 40 -22.56 12.29 -2.83
CA ALA A 40 -21.66 11.14 -2.63
C ALA A 40 -22.11 9.95 -3.48
N VAL A 41 -21.17 9.33 -4.19
CA VAL A 41 -21.44 8.18 -5.06
C VAL A 41 -20.74 6.96 -4.47
N ASP A 42 -21.53 5.97 -4.08
CA ASP A 42 -21.02 4.64 -3.80
C ASP A 42 -20.87 3.89 -5.13
N LYS A 43 -19.63 3.55 -5.45
CA LYS A 43 -19.28 2.78 -6.65
C LYS A 43 -19.13 1.29 -6.36
N ASN A 44 -19.48 0.85 -5.14
CA ASN A 44 -19.25 -0.51 -4.66
C ASN A 44 -17.77 -0.95 -4.78
N LEU A 45 -16.86 -0.01 -4.62
CA LEU A 45 -15.44 -0.32 -4.54
C LEU A 45 -15.10 -0.77 -3.13
N ILE A 46 -14.42 -1.89 -3.03
CA ILE A 46 -13.94 -2.44 -1.76
C ILE A 46 -12.47 -2.82 -1.87
N GLU A 47 -11.78 -2.65 -0.75
CA GLU A 47 -10.45 -3.23 -0.54
C GLU A 47 -10.53 -4.14 0.67
N ILE A 48 -9.91 -5.31 0.60
CA ILE A 48 -9.98 -6.30 1.67
C ILE A 48 -8.57 -6.77 2.02
N TYR A 49 -8.30 -6.78 3.31
CA TYR A 49 -7.05 -7.22 3.92
C TYR A 49 -7.34 -8.42 4.81
N GLU A 50 -6.74 -9.56 4.51
CA GLU A 50 -6.85 -10.80 5.30
C GLU A 50 -5.52 -11.06 6.02
N PHE A 51 -5.60 -11.55 7.24
CA PHE A 51 -4.45 -11.75 8.11
C PHE A 51 -4.33 -13.21 8.54
N ASN A 52 -3.09 -13.65 8.72
CA ASN A 52 -2.80 -14.96 9.31
C ASN A 52 -2.91 -14.92 10.85
N THR A 53 -2.68 -16.04 11.49
CA THR A 53 -2.73 -16.20 12.97
C THR A 53 -1.67 -15.37 13.70
N ASP A 54 -0.61 -14.95 13.02
CA ASP A 54 0.43 -14.08 13.58
C ASP A 54 0.16 -12.60 13.39
N GLY A 55 -0.98 -12.25 12.78
CA GLY A 55 -1.38 -10.87 12.50
C GLY A 55 -0.71 -10.28 11.27
N LEU A 56 0.05 -11.08 10.50
CA LEU A 56 0.68 -10.66 9.26
C LEU A 56 -0.32 -10.69 8.11
N LEU A 57 -0.21 -9.74 7.18
CA LEU A 57 -1.06 -9.66 6.00
C LEU A 57 -0.85 -10.88 5.10
N SER A 58 -1.87 -11.74 4.96
CA SER A 58 -1.81 -12.95 4.14
C SER A 58 -2.35 -12.74 2.73
N ARG A 59 -3.34 -11.84 2.58
CA ARG A 59 -3.93 -11.52 1.29
C ARG A 59 -4.47 -10.11 1.28
N TYR A 60 -4.26 -9.43 0.17
CA TYR A 60 -4.88 -8.16 -0.17
C TYR A 60 -5.61 -8.31 -1.49
N TYR A 61 -6.83 -7.82 -1.61
CA TYR A 61 -7.54 -7.74 -2.87
C TYR A 61 -8.47 -6.54 -2.91
N PHE A 62 -8.68 -6.03 -4.11
CA PHE A 62 -9.55 -4.89 -4.33
C PHE A 62 -10.33 -5.04 -5.63
N THR A 63 -11.50 -4.39 -5.67
CA THR A 63 -12.28 -4.26 -6.88
C THR A 63 -11.81 -3.07 -7.70
N SER A 64 -11.64 -3.27 -9.00
CA SER A 64 -11.30 -2.25 -9.98
C SER A 64 -12.40 -2.12 -11.02
N ILE A 65 -12.75 -0.90 -11.40
CA ILE A 65 -13.69 -0.65 -12.51
C ILE A 65 -12.93 -0.84 -13.82
N VAL A 66 -13.26 -1.89 -14.57
CA VAL A 66 -12.63 -2.19 -15.86
C VAL A 66 -13.40 -1.59 -17.04
N LYS A 67 -14.68 -1.32 -16.87
CA LYS A 67 -15.54 -0.73 -17.90
C LYS A 67 -16.68 0.08 -17.30
N THR A 68 -17.00 1.19 -17.95
CA THR A 68 -18.13 2.04 -17.59
C THR A 68 -19.08 2.14 -18.79
N PHE A 69 -20.37 2.01 -18.55
CA PHE A 69 -21.42 2.18 -19.56
C PHE A 69 -22.37 3.29 -19.10
N GLU A 70 -22.69 4.19 -20.02
CA GLU A 70 -23.81 5.11 -19.79
C GLU A 70 -25.14 4.43 -20.16
N ARG A 71 -26.08 4.48 -19.24
CA ARG A 71 -27.46 4.05 -19.46
C ARG A 71 -28.40 5.22 -19.27
N GLN A 72 -29.19 5.51 -20.29
CA GLN A 72 -30.22 6.53 -20.21
C GLN A 72 -31.57 5.91 -19.91
N VAL A 73 -32.26 6.42 -18.91
CA VAL A 73 -33.65 6.06 -18.59
C VAL A 73 -34.52 7.24 -18.95
N VAL A 74 -35.40 7.01 -19.90
CA VAL A 74 -36.38 7.98 -20.34
C VAL A 74 -37.69 7.73 -19.60
N SER A 75 -38.20 8.70 -18.89
CA SER A 75 -39.49 8.65 -18.19
C SER A 75 -40.34 9.88 -18.51
N LYS A 76 -41.67 9.80 -18.35
CA LYS A 76 -42.53 10.94 -18.42
C LYS A 76 -43.02 11.36 -17.03
N ASN A 77 -42.96 12.64 -16.72
CA ASN A 77 -43.53 13.12 -15.46
C ASN A 77 -45.05 13.21 -15.55
N ARG A 78 -45.73 13.52 -14.43
CA ARG A 78 -47.21 13.64 -14.36
C ARG A 78 -47.80 14.72 -15.34
N LYS A 79 -46.97 15.63 -15.84
CA LYS A 79 -47.34 16.66 -16.82
C LYS A 79 -46.98 16.27 -18.27
N GLY A 80 -46.63 15.00 -18.54
CA GLY A 80 -46.30 14.47 -19.86
C GLY A 80 -44.92 14.89 -20.39
N ARG A 81 -44.10 15.65 -19.62
CA ARG A 81 -42.76 16.05 -20.03
C ARG A 81 -41.80 14.87 -19.91
N THR A 82 -41.01 14.69 -20.97
CA THR A 82 -39.95 13.69 -21.01
C THR A 82 -38.82 14.07 -20.03
N LEU A 83 -38.44 13.16 -19.16
CA LEU A 83 -37.29 13.26 -18.28
C LEU A 83 -36.28 12.19 -18.71
N VAL A 84 -35.06 12.64 -19.03
CA VAL A 84 -33.93 11.71 -19.30
C VAL A 84 -33.01 11.74 -18.10
N LYS A 85 -32.77 10.57 -17.51
CA LYS A 85 -31.76 10.39 -16.46
C LYS A 85 -30.65 9.51 -17.00
N THR A 86 -29.42 9.96 -16.88
CA THR A 86 -28.23 9.20 -17.23
C THR A 86 -27.66 8.55 -15.98
N PHE A 87 -27.38 7.26 -16.06
CA PHE A 87 -26.73 6.45 -15.01
C PHE A 87 -25.46 5.86 -15.59
N ASN A 88 -24.47 5.71 -14.73
CA ASN A 88 -23.25 4.98 -15.05
C ASN A 88 -23.32 3.59 -14.43
N ASP A 89 -23.35 2.56 -15.27
CA ASP A 89 -23.23 1.17 -14.86
C ASP A 89 -21.75 0.75 -14.98
N TYR A 90 -21.23 0.00 -14.01
CA TYR A 90 -19.82 -0.35 -13.89
C TYR A 90 -19.63 -1.86 -13.99
N VAL A 91 -18.59 -2.28 -14.70
CA VAL A 91 -18.10 -3.67 -14.68
C VAL A 91 -16.83 -3.71 -13.85
N TYR A 92 -16.77 -4.64 -12.93
CA TYR A 92 -15.67 -4.79 -11.97
C TYR A 92 -14.83 -6.01 -12.29
N ASP A 93 -13.55 -5.93 -11.94
CA ASP A 93 -12.64 -7.05 -11.82
C ASP A 93 -11.96 -7.01 -10.45
N THR A 94 -11.37 -8.14 -10.04
CA THR A 94 -10.70 -8.25 -8.74
C THR A 94 -9.23 -8.54 -8.95
N VAL A 95 -8.41 -7.63 -8.44
CA VAL A 95 -6.96 -7.77 -8.38
C VAL A 95 -6.57 -8.23 -6.99
N SER A 96 -5.66 -9.17 -6.88
CA SER A 96 -5.23 -9.70 -5.58
C SER A 96 -3.73 -9.84 -5.45
N THR A 97 -3.26 -9.81 -4.21
CA THR A 97 -1.87 -10.11 -3.84
C THR A 97 -1.88 -11.03 -2.63
N SER A 98 -1.20 -12.15 -2.71
CA SER A 98 -1.02 -13.08 -1.59
C SER A 98 0.40 -12.98 -1.05
N TYR A 99 0.54 -13.12 0.26
CA TYR A 99 1.80 -13.00 0.99
C TYR A 99 2.05 -14.26 1.81
N PHE A 100 3.27 -14.80 1.71
CA PHE A 100 3.67 -16.02 2.40
C PHE A 100 4.92 -15.73 3.22
N TYR A 101 4.94 -16.24 4.44
CA TYR A 101 5.99 -15.96 5.41
C TYR A 101 6.67 -17.22 5.92
N SER A 102 7.92 -17.08 6.31
CA SER A 102 8.65 -18.01 7.17
C SER A 102 9.05 -17.24 8.43
N GLY A 103 8.38 -17.53 9.56
CA GLY A 103 8.39 -16.62 10.70
C GLY A 103 7.88 -15.25 10.31
N ASN A 104 8.67 -14.21 10.57
CA ASN A 104 8.33 -12.82 10.20
C ASN A 104 8.86 -12.40 8.81
N ASN A 105 9.62 -13.26 8.14
CA ASN A 105 10.20 -12.94 6.84
C ASN A 105 9.22 -13.25 5.71
N LEU A 106 8.91 -12.27 4.88
CA LEU A 106 8.14 -12.45 3.65
C LEU A 106 8.99 -13.25 2.64
N ILE A 107 8.60 -14.50 2.36
CA ILE A 107 9.34 -15.37 1.43
C ILE A 107 8.76 -15.39 0.01
N LEU A 108 7.48 -15.02 -0.14
CA LEU A 108 6.81 -14.96 -1.44
C LEU A 108 5.68 -13.94 -1.39
N LYS A 109 5.66 -13.08 -2.42
CA LYS A 109 4.54 -12.18 -2.74
C LYS A 109 4.04 -12.54 -4.13
N ARG A 110 2.76 -12.89 -4.28
CA ARG A 110 2.15 -13.26 -5.56
C ARG A 110 1.02 -12.31 -5.91
N TYR A 111 1.19 -11.61 -7.01
CA TYR A 111 0.19 -10.74 -7.61
C TYR A 111 -0.63 -11.50 -8.65
N HIS A 112 -1.93 -11.20 -8.74
CA HIS A 112 -2.85 -11.73 -9.73
C HIS A 112 -3.76 -10.60 -10.25
N ASP A 113 -3.85 -10.44 -11.56
CA ASP A 113 -4.60 -9.35 -12.22
C ASP A 113 -6.10 -9.63 -12.38
N GLY A 114 -6.58 -10.76 -11.84
CA GLY A 114 -7.98 -11.21 -12.00
C GLY A 114 -8.22 -12.06 -13.26
N MET A 115 -7.30 -12.08 -14.23
CA MET A 115 -7.43 -12.87 -15.46
C MET A 115 -6.54 -14.12 -15.44
N ASN A 116 -5.40 -14.07 -16.10
CA ASN A 116 -4.47 -15.21 -16.19
C ASN A 116 -3.02 -14.84 -15.90
N TYR A 117 -2.78 -13.62 -15.49
CA TYR A 117 -1.44 -13.13 -15.21
C TYR A 117 -1.12 -13.23 -13.72
N TYR A 118 -0.09 -14.01 -13.41
CA TYR A 118 0.48 -14.11 -12.08
C TYR A 118 1.91 -13.60 -12.13
N GLU A 119 2.26 -12.71 -11.23
CA GLU A 119 3.63 -12.27 -10.99
C GLU A 119 4.01 -12.59 -9.55
N SER A 120 5.07 -13.37 -9.38
CA SER A 120 5.55 -13.79 -8.08
C SER A 120 6.94 -13.28 -7.82
N ARG A 121 7.16 -12.78 -6.60
CA ARG A 121 8.47 -12.36 -6.10
C ARG A 121 8.85 -13.25 -4.94
N TYR A 122 9.97 -13.97 -5.08
CA TYR A 122 10.54 -14.84 -4.08
C TYR A 122 11.70 -14.14 -3.41
N TYR A 123 11.74 -14.18 -2.08
CA TYR A 123 12.72 -13.50 -1.25
C TYR A 123 13.55 -14.52 -0.49
N ARG A 124 14.86 -14.32 -0.44
CA ARG A 124 15.80 -15.13 0.35
C ARG A 124 16.54 -14.24 1.32
N TYR A 125 16.77 -14.75 2.51
CA TYR A 125 17.42 -14.04 3.60
C TYR A 125 18.63 -14.82 4.12
N ASP A 126 19.59 -14.11 4.69
CA ASP A 126 20.70 -14.70 5.43
C ASP A 126 20.32 -15.01 6.89
N SER A 127 21.30 -15.50 7.65
CA SER A 127 21.13 -15.81 9.08
C SER A 127 20.88 -14.57 9.97
N LEU A 128 21.13 -13.38 9.46
CA LEU A 128 20.87 -12.10 10.13
C LEU A 128 19.54 -11.48 9.70
N ASN A 129 18.69 -12.23 8.97
CA ASN A 129 17.42 -11.77 8.39
C ASN A 129 17.60 -10.59 7.40
N GLN A 130 18.76 -10.47 6.76
CA GLN A 130 18.97 -9.51 5.69
C GLN A 130 18.58 -10.14 4.35
N LEU A 131 17.82 -9.40 3.53
CA LEU A 131 17.41 -9.84 2.20
C LEU A 131 18.65 -10.01 1.31
N THR A 132 18.92 -11.22 0.84
CA THR A 132 20.10 -11.52 -0.01
C THR A 132 19.74 -11.68 -1.47
N LYS A 133 18.48 -12.05 -1.78
CA LYS A 133 18.04 -12.27 -3.17
C LYS A 133 16.54 -12.01 -3.31
N GLU A 134 16.17 -11.38 -4.42
CA GLU A 134 14.80 -11.28 -4.93
C GLU A 134 14.76 -11.88 -6.34
N LEU A 135 13.80 -12.79 -6.57
CA LEU A 135 13.55 -13.43 -7.85
C LEU A 135 12.12 -13.08 -8.28
N ARG A 136 11.97 -12.51 -9.45
CA ARG A 136 10.66 -12.16 -10.01
C ARG A 136 10.33 -13.09 -11.18
N TYR A 137 9.17 -13.73 -11.09
CA TYR A 137 8.68 -14.66 -12.09
C TYR A 137 7.31 -14.24 -12.63
N LYS A 138 7.10 -14.52 -13.92
CA LYS A 138 5.77 -14.69 -14.49
C LYS A 138 5.38 -16.15 -14.32
N GLU A 139 4.17 -16.39 -13.78
CA GLU A 139 3.69 -17.75 -13.49
C GLU A 139 2.34 -18.01 -14.18
N THR A 140 2.03 -19.28 -14.40
CA THR A 140 0.70 -19.74 -14.84
C THR A 140 0.07 -20.58 -13.75
N ASN A 141 -1.25 -20.51 -13.66
CA ASN A 141 -2.03 -21.37 -12.77
C ASN A 141 -2.58 -22.56 -13.55
N ASN A 142 -2.23 -23.78 -13.14
CA ASN A 142 -2.72 -25.03 -13.74
C ASN A 142 -3.99 -25.54 -13.06
N SER A 143 -4.52 -24.85 -12.05
CA SER A 143 -5.78 -25.24 -11.43
C SER A 143 -6.97 -24.94 -12.34
N PRO A 144 -7.92 -25.85 -12.50
CA PRO A 144 -9.21 -25.57 -13.15
C PRO A 144 -10.07 -24.61 -12.30
N ASP A 145 -9.86 -24.59 -10.99
CA ASP A 145 -10.49 -23.66 -10.06
C ASP A 145 -9.57 -22.44 -9.85
N ARG A 146 -10.03 -21.26 -10.28
CA ARG A 146 -9.29 -20.00 -10.15
C ARG A 146 -9.08 -19.55 -8.70
N SER A 147 -9.86 -20.07 -7.76
CA SER A 147 -9.67 -19.78 -6.32
C SER A 147 -8.47 -20.51 -5.73
N VAL A 148 -7.97 -21.54 -6.39
CA VAL A 148 -6.83 -22.37 -5.98
C VAL A 148 -5.68 -22.13 -6.94
N PHE A 149 -4.49 -21.84 -6.41
CA PHE A 149 -3.28 -21.70 -7.22
C PHE A 149 -2.47 -23.00 -7.23
N ILE A 150 -2.30 -23.59 -8.40
CA ILE A 150 -1.39 -24.72 -8.68
C ILE A 150 -0.36 -24.23 -9.67
N LEU A 151 0.91 -24.18 -9.25
CA LEU A 151 1.99 -23.69 -10.09
C LEU A 151 2.12 -24.53 -11.38
N GLY A 152 2.03 -23.83 -12.50
CA GLY A 152 2.31 -24.36 -13.83
C GLY A 152 3.70 -23.93 -14.34
N ASN A 153 3.73 -23.25 -15.47
CA ASN A 153 4.97 -22.74 -16.04
C ASN A 153 5.47 -21.51 -15.29
N GLN A 154 6.79 -21.40 -15.17
CA GLN A 154 7.50 -20.28 -14.58
C GLN A 154 8.49 -19.69 -15.59
N VAL A 155 8.46 -18.36 -15.76
CA VAL A 155 9.42 -17.62 -16.58
C VAL A 155 10.09 -16.58 -15.70
N LEU A 156 11.42 -16.64 -15.53
CA LEU A 156 12.19 -15.66 -14.79
C LEU A 156 12.16 -14.32 -15.51
N LEU A 157 11.75 -13.26 -14.81
CA LEU A 157 11.72 -11.89 -15.32
C LEU A 157 12.93 -11.09 -14.87
N SER A 158 13.31 -11.21 -13.60
CA SER A 158 14.51 -10.57 -13.05
C SER A 158 15.03 -11.32 -11.82
N GLU A 159 16.30 -11.15 -11.58
CA GLU A 159 17.00 -11.60 -10.38
C GLU A 159 17.84 -10.45 -9.85
N ASP A 160 17.63 -10.09 -8.58
CA ASP A 160 18.42 -9.10 -7.86
C ASP A 160 19.09 -9.77 -6.67
N SER A 161 20.38 -9.51 -6.49
CA SER A 161 21.15 -9.93 -5.32
C SER A 161 21.57 -8.70 -4.50
N PHE A 162 21.59 -8.85 -3.18
CA PHE A 162 21.85 -7.77 -2.24
C PHE A 162 23.10 -8.07 -1.42
N GLN A 163 24.05 -7.13 -1.39
CA GLN A 163 25.26 -7.22 -0.60
C GLN A 163 25.31 -6.06 0.39
N TYR A 164 25.57 -6.36 1.65
CA TYR A 164 25.56 -5.38 2.73
C TYR A 164 26.96 -5.14 3.27
N LYS A 165 27.29 -3.86 3.51
CA LYS A 165 28.50 -3.44 4.18
C LYS A 165 28.18 -2.37 5.22
N LYS A 166 28.48 -2.67 6.49
CA LYS A 166 28.36 -1.70 7.58
C LYS A 166 29.71 -0.97 7.76
N PHE A 167 29.65 0.35 7.87
CA PHE A 167 30.82 1.19 8.12
C PHE A 167 30.94 1.54 9.61
N SER A 168 32.14 1.90 10.05
CA SER A 168 32.41 2.36 11.43
C SER A 168 31.65 3.63 11.80
N SER A 169 31.29 4.45 10.81
CA SER A 169 30.44 5.65 10.96
C SER A 169 28.97 5.34 11.29
N GLY A 170 28.58 4.06 11.38
CA GLY A 170 27.18 3.65 11.58
C GLY A 170 26.36 3.58 10.30
N GLN A 171 26.94 3.88 9.14
CA GLN A 171 26.27 3.78 7.85
C GLN A 171 26.12 2.32 7.40
N LEU A 172 25.01 2.02 6.71
CA LEU A 172 24.79 0.75 6.04
C LEU A 172 24.74 0.98 4.52
N LYS A 173 25.65 0.37 3.78
CA LYS A 173 25.59 0.33 2.31
C LYS A 173 25.01 -1.00 1.86
N CYS A 174 24.02 -0.95 0.98
CA CYS A 174 23.48 -2.09 0.26
C CYS A 174 23.79 -1.91 -1.24
N THR A 175 24.48 -2.87 -1.84
CA THR A 175 24.76 -2.90 -3.27
C THR A 175 23.82 -3.91 -3.91
N LEU A 176 23.09 -3.48 -4.95
CA LEU A 176 22.20 -4.32 -5.73
C LEU A 176 22.92 -4.78 -7.00
N LEU A 177 22.89 -6.08 -7.22
CA LEU A 177 23.50 -6.75 -8.36
C LEU A 177 22.41 -7.39 -9.20
N ASN A 178 22.52 -7.27 -10.53
CA ASN A 178 21.63 -7.95 -11.47
C ASN A 178 21.99 -9.45 -11.62
N ASN A 179 21.26 -10.17 -12.47
CA ASN A 179 21.47 -11.59 -12.79
C ASN A 179 22.86 -11.93 -13.35
N GLU A 180 23.64 -10.92 -13.80
CA GLU A 180 25.03 -11.08 -14.26
C GLU A 180 26.04 -10.74 -13.17
N ASN A 181 25.61 -10.57 -11.91
CA ASN A 181 26.43 -10.09 -10.79
C ASN A 181 27.06 -8.72 -11.01
N ARG A 182 26.47 -7.88 -11.87
CA ARG A 182 26.92 -6.50 -12.07
C ARG A 182 26.13 -5.56 -11.16
N SER A 183 26.87 -4.72 -10.42
CA SER A 183 26.25 -3.67 -9.63
C SER A 183 25.55 -2.66 -10.53
N TYR A 184 24.28 -2.41 -10.28
CA TYR A 184 23.50 -1.41 -11.01
C TYR A 184 22.94 -0.31 -10.09
N LYS A 185 22.87 -0.57 -8.77
CA LYS A 185 22.31 0.37 -7.80
C LYS A 185 23.00 0.24 -6.45
N GLU A 186 23.25 1.36 -5.79
CA GLU A 186 23.73 1.43 -4.42
C GLU A 186 22.74 2.19 -3.56
N LYS A 187 22.55 1.71 -2.33
CA LYS A 187 21.72 2.32 -1.32
C LYS A 187 22.52 2.54 -0.05
N ILE A 188 22.64 3.79 0.38
CA ILE A 188 23.37 4.17 1.59
C ILE A 188 22.38 4.68 2.61
N THR A 189 22.30 4.00 3.76
CA THR A 189 21.40 4.35 4.85
C THR A 189 22.21 4.92 6.01
N ASN A 190 21.78 6.10 6.49
CA ASN A 190 22.30 6.75 7.68
C ASN A 190 21.30 6.59 8.83
N PHE A 191 21.85 6.41 10.04
CA PHE A 191 21.09 6.23 11.26
C PHE A 191 21.44 7.31 12.28
N ASP A 192 20.49 7.67 13.13
CA ASP A 192 20.74 8.48 14.31
C ASP A 192 21.35 7.65 15.47
N SER A 193 21.61 8.31 16.59
CA SER A 193 22.16 7.68 17.80
C SER A 193 21.23 6.62 18.42
N LEU A 194 19.95 6.64 18.08
CA LEU A 194 18.95 5.64 18.52
C LEU A 194 18.78 4.49 17.50
N GLY A 195 19.58 4.47 16.44
CA GLY A 195 19.51 3.47 15.39
C GLY A 195 18.33 3.63 14.42
N ARG A 196 17.66 4.81 14.40
CA ARG A 196 16.56 5.10 13.47
C ARG A 196 17.12 5.65 12.16
N LYS A 197 16.52 5.27 11.02
CA LYS A 197 16.89 5.79 9.71
C LYS A 197 16.59 7.29 9.61
N ILE A 198 17.58 8.10 9.28
CA ILE A 198 17.42 9.55 9.08
C ILE A 198 17.57 9.95 7.62
N ASN A 199 18.31 9.14 6.83
CA ASN A 199 18.52 9.42 5.43
C ASN A 199 18.80 8.11 4.68
N VAL A 200 18.30 8.01 3.44
CA VAL A 200 18.61 6.94 2.51
C VAL A 200 18.90 7.53 1.15
N ASN A 201 20.14 7.36 0.66
CA ASN A 201 20.55 7.77 -0.68
C ASN A 201 20.61 6.55 -1.59
N GLU A 202 19.96 6.63 -2.74
CA GLU A 202 20.02 5.62 -3.80
C GLU A 202 20.67 6.21 -5.04
N ILE A 203 21.69 5.53 -5.58
CA ILE A 203 22.47 5.95 -6.74
C ILE A 203 22.51 4.80 -7.73
N TYR A 204 22.21 5.08 -9.00
CA TYR A 204 22.39 4.11 -10.08
C TYR A 204 23.82 4.15 -10.58
N THR A 205 24.53 3.02 -10.52
CA THR A 205 25.98 2.95 -10.83
C THR A 205 26.29 3.22 -12.30
N SER A 206 25.39 2.86 -13.21
CA SER A 206 25.53 3.12 -14.66
C SER A 206 25.10 4.55 -15.05
N ALA A 207 24.42 5.25 -14.18
CA ALA A 207 23.88 6.58 -14.39
C ALA A 207 23.95 7.37 -13.07
N ALA A 208 25.18 7.64 -12.63
CA ALA A 208 25.46 8.27 -11.30
C ALA A 208 24.78 9.63 -11.10
N TRP A 209 24.28 10.25 -12.17
CA TRP A 209 23.45 11.45 -12.12
C TRP A 209 22.00 11.18 -11.71
N ILE A 210 21.53 9.92 -11.77
CA ILE A 210 20.23 9.53 -11.25
C ILE A 210 20.39 9.21 -9.77
N MET A 211 19.95 10.15 -8.95
CA MET A 211 20.00 10.04 -7.50
C MET A 211 18.59 10.18 -6.92
N GLN A 212 18.32 9.41 -5.87
CA GLN A 212 17.14 9.54 -5.06
C GLN A 212 17.54 9.65 -3.60
N GLU A 213 16.95 10.58 -2.88
CA GLU A 213 17.19 10.78 -1.47
C GLU A 213 15.87 10.72 -0.70
N ASN A 214 15.85 9.91 0.35
CA ASN A 214 14.78 9.92 1.35
C ASN A 214 15.31 10.47 2.66
N LYS A 215 14.64 11.47 3.23
CA LYS A 215 14.93 12.05 4.55
C LYS A 215 13.77 11.75 5.49
N TYR A 216 14.10 11.52 6.76
CA TYR A 216 13.14 11.14 7.78
C TYR A 216 13.34 11.99 9.03
N GLU A 217 12.25 12.53 9.55
CA GLU A 217 12.26 13.43 10.71
C GLU A 217 11.49 12.80 11.87
N TYR A 218 12.01 13.04 13.09
CA TYR A 218 11.44 12.53 14.32
C TYR A 218 11.29 13.64 15.35
N SER A 219 10.21 13.59 16.13
CA SER A 219 10.03 14.39 17.35
C SER A 219 9.98 13.44 18.53
N GLY A 220 11.04 13.40 19.35
CA GLY A 220 11.23 12.38 20.35
C GLY A 220 11.25 10.97 19.71
N LYS A 221 10.30 10.12 20.07
CA LYS A 221 10.14 8.78 19.49
C LYS A 221 9.22 8.74 18.25
N LYS A 222 8.49 9.83 17.98
CA LYS A 222 7.48 9.88 16.92
C LYS A 222 8.12 10.16 15.57
N PHE A 223 7.67 9.46 14.55
CA PHE A 223 8.00 9.73 13.15
C PHE A 223 7.07 10.83 12.64
N VAL A 224 7.60 12.01 12.31
CA VAL A 224 6.77 13.19 12.02
C VAL A 224 6.81 13.65 10.58
N ALA A 225 7.86 13.30 9.81
CA ALA A 225 7.89 13.61 8.40
C ALA A 225 8.80 12.68 7.60
N ALA A 226 8.49 12.54 6.31
CA ALA A 226 9.35 11.96 5.29
C ALA A 226 9.43 12.90 4.09
N GLN A 227 10.59 13.01 3.48
CA GLN A 227 10.79 13.71 2.23
C GLN A 227 11.53 12.80 1.24
N PHE A 228 10.99 12.68 0.03
CA PHE A 228 11.62 12.05 -1.10
C PHE A 228 12.05 13.14 -2.09
N GLU A 229 13.27 13.05 -2.58
CA GLU A 229 13.80 13.89 -3.65
C GLU A 229 14.38 13.00 -4.74
N GLY A 230 13.88 13.15 -5.96
CA GLY A 230 14.39 12.44 -7.15
C GLY A 230 14.80 13.44 -8.22
N ASN A 231 15.86 13.12 -8.98
CA ASN A 231 16.42 14.01 -10.00
C ASN A 231 16.66 13.34 -11.37
N ALA A 232 15.92 12.25 -11.68
CA ALA A 232 16.15 11.48 -12.91
C ALA A 232 15.98 12.31 -14.21
N ASN A 233 14.90 13.10 -14.33
CA ASN A 233 14.64 13.96 -15.50
C ASN A 233 14.28 15.39 -15.08
N ASN A 234 13.43 15.51 -14.07
CA ASN A 234 13.10 16.76 -13.42
C ASN A 234 13.13 16.54 -11.91
N LYS A 235 13.56 17.58 -11.19
CA LYS A 235 13.56 17.52 -9.74
C LYS A 235 12.11 17.39 -9.23
N VAL A 236 11.83 16.29 -8.52
CA VAL A 236 10.55 16.06 -7.87
C VAL A 236 10.80 15.93 -6.37
N ILE A 237 10.08 16.71 -5.58
CA ILE A 237 10.09 16.63 -4.13
C ILE A 237 8.70 16.18 -3.68
N LEU A 238 8.65 15.06 -2.98
CA LEU A 238 7.44 14.61 -2.25
C LEU A 238 7.73 14.75 -0.76
N ARG A 239 6.80 15.30 -0.01
CA ARG A 239 6.90 15.41 1.45
C ARG A 239 5.60 14.95 2.09
N ASN A 240 5.71 14.05 3.05
CA ASN A 240 4.60 13.63 3.91
C ASN A 240 4.88 14.12 5.32
N THR A 241 3.86 14.68 5.98
CA THR A 241 3.92 15.09 7.39
C THR A 241 2.82 14.38 8.17
N TYR A 242 3.11 14.06 9.43
CA TYR A 242 2.25 13.26 10.30
C TYR A 242 1.99 14.00 11.60
N GLU A 243 0.73 14.09 11.99
CA GLU A 243 0.28 14.76 13.20
C GLU A 243 -0.39 13.75 14.14
N TYR A 244 -0.04 13.84 15.44
CA TYR A 244 -0.50 12.92 16.47
C TYR A 244 -1.26 13.67 17.54
N ASP A 245 -2.26 13.03 18.10
CA ASP A 245 -3.03 13.57 19.22
C ASP A 245 -2.29 13.43 20.57
N GLU A 246 -2.95 13.82 21.66
CA GLU A 246 -2.43 13.74 23.03
C GLU A 246 -2.18 12.29 23.50
N LYS A 247 -2.80 11.30 22.86
CA LYS A 247 -2.63 9.87 23.14
C LYS A 247 -1.59 9.19 22.25
N ASP A 248 -0.86 9.99 21.45
CA ASP A 248 0.10 9.49 20.46
C ASP A 248 -0.53 8.70 19.32
N GLU A 249 -1.85 8.89 19.07
CA GLU A 249 -2.55 8.31 17.93
C GLU A 249 -2.43 9.22 16.70
N LEU A 250 -2.11 8.65 15.53
CA LEU A 250 -2.05 9.38 14.27
C LEU A 250 -3.46 9.83 13.88
N TYR A 251 -3.68 11.14 13.75
CA TYR A 251 -4.97 11.67 13.31
C TYR A 251 -4.94 12.39 11.97
N SER A 252 -3.76 12.84 11.50
CA SER A 252 -3.62 13.59 10.26
C SER A 252 -2.33 13.26 9.53
N GLU A 253 -2.42 13.17 8.20
CA GLU A 253 -1.30 13.10 7.28
C GLU A 253 -1.51 14.10 6.15
N LYS A 254 -0.47 14.84 5.78
CA LYS A 254 -0.47 15.76 4.63
C LYS A 254 0.63 15.38 3.67
N GLN A 255 0.27 15.29 2.38
CA GLN A 255 1.19 14.95 1.31
C GLN A 255 1.37 16.17 0.39
N PHE A 256 2.62 16.53 0.16
CA PHE A 256 3.01 17.64 -0.69
C PHE A 256 3.82 17.16 -1.88
N LYS A 257 3.63 17.79 -3.02
CA LYS A 257 4.47 17.64 -4.21
C LYS A 257 4.99 19.02 -4.62
N ASN A 258 6.30 19.18 -4.62
CA ASN A 258 6.96 20.47 -4.88
C ASN A 258 6.30 21.60 -4.07
N GLU A 259 6.19 21.40 -2.75
CA GLU A 259 5.60 22.32 -1.76
C GLU A 259 4.07 22.55 -1.88
N THR A 260 3.43 22.03 -2.93
CA THR A 260 1.98 22.11 -3.11
C THR A 260 1.29 20.96 -2.39
N LEU A 261 0.30 21.26 -1.55
CA LEU A 261 -0.54 20.25 -0.90
C LEU A 261 -1.36 19.50 -1.95
N VAL A 262 -1.11 18.19 -2.08
CA VAL A 262 -1.81 17.33 -3.05
C VAL A 262 -2.79 16.39 -2.39
N LYS A 263 -2.60 16.07 -1.10
CA LYS A 263 -3.51 15.21 -0.37
C LYS A 263 -3.48 15.52 1.12
N GLU A 264 -4.65 15.50 1.74
CA GLU A 264 -4.84 15.56 3.19
C GLU A 264 -5.63 14.31 3.62
N ILE A 265 -5.13 13.59 4.60
CA ILE A 265 -5.71 12.34 5.11
C ILE A 265 -6.02 12.54 6.59
N SER A 266 -7.27 12.32 6.97
CA SER A 266 -7.70 12.33 8.38
C SER A 266 -8.07 10.91 8.80
N TYR A 267 -7.57 10.49 9.94
CA TYR A 267 -7.83 9.19 10.55
C TYR A 267 -8.82 9.35 11.70
N VAL A 268 -9.92 8.64 11.66
CA VAL A 268 -10.97 8.69 12.68
C VAL A 268 -11.01 7.36 13.41
N THR A 269 -10.63 7.36 14.68
CA THR A 269 -10.64 6.18 15.55
C THR A 269 -11.96 6.08 16.32
N ASP A 270 -12.38 4.85 16.64
CA ASP A 270 -13.47 4.61 17.57
C ASP A 270 -12.98 4.85 19.01
N LYS A 271 -13.76 5.60 19.78
CA LYS A 271 -13.40 5.97 21.17
C LYS A 271 -13.42 4.78 22.14
N ASN A 272 -14.14 3.70 21.80
CA ASN A 272 -14.35 2.58 22.70
C ASN A 272 -13.24 1.53 22.61
N ASP A 273 -12.75 1.26 21.40
CA ASP A 273 -11.80 0.18 21.15
C ASP A 273 -10.48 0.65 20.52
N SER A 274 -10.35 1.96 20.26
CA SER A 274 -9.18 2.58 19.61
C SER A 274 -8.86 1.96 18.24
N LEU A 275 -9.84 1.34 17.58
CA LEU A 275 -9.70 0.90 16.21
C LEU A 275 -10.01 2.05 15.25
N LEU A 276 -9.33 2.05 14.11
CA LEU A 276 -9.58 3.01 13.05
C LEU A 276 -10.96 2.74 12.43
N ASN A 277 -11.88 3.69 12.53
CA ASN A 277 -13.24 3.57 12.01
C ASN A 277 -13.33 4.03 10.55
N SER A 278 -12.70 5.18 10.23
CA SER A 278 -12.72 5.69 8.87
C SER A 278 -11.47 6.51 8.54
N ILE A 279 -11.19 6.60 7.23
CA ILE A 279 -10.15 7.44 6.65
C ILE A 279 -10.84 8.41 5.70
N ILE A 280 -10.56 9.69 5.85
CA ILE A 280 -11.08 10.75 4.97
C ILE A 280 -9.89 11.31 4.19
N ILE A 281 -9.91 11.13 2.88
CA ILE A 281 -8.85 11.57 1.98
C ILE A 281 -9.40 12.73 1.16
N ARG A 282 -8.77 13.90 1.24
CA ARG A 282 -9.07 15.08 0.46
C ARG A 282 -7.98 15.31 -0.58
N ASP A 283 -8.39 15.56 -1.81
CA ASP A 283 -7.54 16.06 -2.89
C ASP A 283 -7.96 17.51 -3.17
N PRO A 284 -7.18 18.50 -2.69
CA PRO A 284 -7.55 19.91 -2.85
C PRO A 284 -7.56 20.38 -4.31
N ALA A 285 -6.67 19.82 -5.16
CA ALA A 285 -6.55 20.21 -6.56
C ALA A 285 -7.76 19.77 -7.38
N ASN A 286 -8.23 18.53 -7.18
CA ASN A 286 -9.37 17.96 -7.88
C ASN A 286 -10.70 18.19 -7.16
N LYS A 287 -10.68 18.82 -5.98
CA LYS A 287 -11.85 19.05 -5.13
C LYS A 287 -12.64 17.76 -4.88
N THR A 288 -11.92 16.68 -4.63
CA THR A 288 -12.52 15.38 -4.35
C THR A 288 -12.27 14.95 -2.90
N ILE A 289 -13.24 14.23 -2.34
CA ILE A 289 -13.17 13.63 -1.03
C ILE A 289 -13.46 12.14 -1.20
N ARG A 290 -12.56 11.30 -0.70
CA ARG A 290 -12.77 9.86 -0.55
C ARG A 290 -12.98 9.55 0.91
N ILE A 291 -14.05 8.84 1.24
CA ILE A 291 -14.33 8.33 2.57
C ILE A 291 -14.18 6.82 2.50
N VAL A 292 -13.28 6.29 3.33
CA VAL A 292 -13.06 4.85 3.49
C VAL A 292 -13.59 4.44 4.85
N ARG A 293 -14.60 3.58 4.89
CA ARG A 293 -15.13 2.99 6.13
C ARG A 293 -14.51 1.63 6.34
N LEU A 294 -14.08 1.36 7.59
CA LEU A 294 -13.45 0.11 7.95
C LEU A 294 -14.43 -0.80 8.69
N ARG A 295 -14.52 -2.05 8.24
CA ARG A 295 -15.24 -3.12 8.95
C ARG A 295 -14.26 -4.22 9.32
N TYR A 296 -14.31 -4.63 10.57
CA TYR A 296 -13.43 -5.64 11.16
C TYR A 296 -14.19 -6.96 11.34
N ASP A 297 -13.59 -8.07 10.89
CA ASP A 297 -14.03 -9.42 11.17
C ASP A 297 -13.04 -10.07 12.14
N THR A 298 -13.49 -10.33 13.37
CA THR A 298 -12.66 -10.89 14.44
C THR A 298 -12.82 -12.42 14.57
N GLY A 299 -13.54 -13.07 13.64
CA GLY A 299 -13.78 -14.53 13.72
C GLY A 299 -14.62 -14.96 14.92
N ALA A 300 -15.15 -14.03 15.71
CA ALA A 300 -16.15 -14.35 16.71
C ALA A 300 -17.48 -14.57 15.99
N VAL A 301 -18.06 -15.76 16.14
CA VAL A 301 -19.42 -16.06 15.66
C VAL A 301 -20.37 -15.05 16.30
N SER A 302 -20.96 -14.17 15.49
CA SER A 302 -21.99 -13.24 15.99
C SER A 302 -23.13 -14.09 16.57
N LYS A 303 -23.40 -13.92 17.86
CA LYS A 303 -24.56 -14.55 18.54
C LYS A 303 -25.90 -13.92 18.12
N SER A 304 -26.01 -13.34 16.93
CA SER A 304 -27.19 -12.58 16.50
C SER A 304 -28.00 -13.25 15.38
N ASP A 305 -27.80 -14.57 15.13
CA ASP A 305 -28.74 -15.34 14.28
C ASP A 305 -29.33 -16.51 15.10
N ARG A 306 -30.18 -16.17 16.05
CA ARG A 306 -31.15 -17.07 16.64
C ARG A 306 -32.52 -16.39 16.72
#